data_028b072f8e75af301c0716d9593cedac
#
_entry.id   028b072f8e75af301c0716d9593cedac
#
_cell.length_a   1.000
_cell.length_b   1.000
_cell.length_c   1.000
_cell.angle_alpha   90.00
_cell.angle_beta   90.00
_cell.angle_gamma   90.00
#
_symmetry.space_group_name_H-M   'P 1'
#
loop_
_entity.id
_entity.type
_entity.pdbx_description
1 polymer ?
#
loop_
_entity_poly.entity_id
_entity_poly.type
_entity_poly.pdbx_seq_one_letter_code
_entity_poly.pdbx_strand_id
1 'polypeptide(L)'
;IQNDVPQTVVYFQDHTLVEPSCNLQTTQENLRGNALASLLRTFHEHLEALRSERAGLRADASVERAHLTVLRGKTDGTEYQVHTRHLADLDAKLRETAESLMPDQLLQALRDFLQAPEASLRLAPVSITVDRLGVVSEQAADDINVRTLNFPELKGRDQRQYMVMLARIRRDEAQAAVDVVRDQQRRFMLI
;
A
#
# COMPACT_ATOMS: atom_id res chain seq x y z
N ILE A 1 23.06 -5.39 41.09
CA ILE A 1 21.93 -5.83 40.27
C ILE A 1 21.67 -4.69 39.28
N GLN A 2 22.26 -4.79 38.08
CA GLN A 2 21.95 -3.86 36.97
C GLN A 2 20.51 -4.15 36.52
N ASN A 3 19.65 -3.16 36.64
CA ASN A 3 18.34 -3.21 36.02
C ASN A 3 18.57 -3.22 34.48
N ASP A 4 18.41 -4.39 33.85
CA ASP A 4 18.32 -4.51 32.40
C ASP A 4 17.00 -3.85 31.91
N VAL A 5 17.06 -2.53 31.79
CA VAL A 5 15.98 -1.79 31.13
C VAL A 5 16.18 -1.98 29.62
N PRO A 6 15.22 -2.52 28.88
CA PRO A 6 15.33 -2.66 27.43
C PRO A 6 15.51 -1.27 26.82
N GLN A 7 16.58 -1.08 26.04
CA GLN A 7 16.89 0.18 25.38
C GLN A 7 16.53 0.07 23.90
N THR A 8 15.80 1.03 23.39
CA THR A 8 15.50 1.15 21.96
C THR A 8 16.62 1.94 21.29
N VAL A 9 17.27 1.34 20.30
CA VAL A 9 18.36 1.97 19.54
C VAL A 9 17.92 2.20 18.11
N VAL A 10 18.23 3.38 17.57
CA VAL A 10 17.93 3.74 16.18
C VAL A 10 19.05 3.28 15.26
N TYR A 11 18.71 2.49 14.25
CA TYR A 11 19.60 2.08 13.18
C TYR A 11 19.10 2.58 11.84
N PHE A 12 20.02 3.04 11.01
CA PHE A 12 19.75 3.34 9.59
C PHE A 12 20.41 2.25 8.75
N GLN A 13 19.57 1.43 8.12
CA GLN A 13 20.03 0.33 7.26
C GLN A 13 19.19 0.30 5.98
N ASP A 14 19.59 -0.52 5.01
CA ASP A 14 18.87 -0.74 3.75
C ASP A 14 18.65 0.55 2.94
N HIS A 15 19.69 1.41 2.91
CA HIS A 15 19.64 2.63 2.11
C HIS A 15 19.52 2.30 0.64
N THR A 16 18.47 2.81 0.01
CA THR A 16 18.26 2.70 -1.43
C THR A 16 18.26 4.07 -2.07
N LEU A 17 18.96 4.20 -3.19
CA LEU A 17 18.95 5.41 -3.99
C LEU A 17 17.92 5.26 -5.10
N VAL A 18 16.89 6.12 -5.09
CA VAL A 18 15.82 6.09 -6.08
C VAL A 18 16.02 7.23 -7.08
N GLU A 19 16.13 6.88 -8.35
CA GLU A 19 16.18 7.80 -9.52
C GLU A 19 17.05 9.05 -9.31
N PRO A 20 18.38 8.88 -9.15
CA PRO A 20 19.27 10.02 -9.00
C PRO A 20 19.24 10.90 -10.24
N SER A 21 19.14 12.21 -10.06
CA SER A 21 19.15 13.18 -11.14
C SER A 21 20.26 14.22 -10.94
N CYS A 22 20.61 14.93 -12.03
CA CYS A 22 21.66 15.94 -11.99
C CYS A 22 21.22 17.27 -11.39
N ASN A 23 19.92 17.49 -11.22
CA ASN A 23 19.40 18.72 -10.66
C ASN A 23 18.15 18.49 -9.79
N LEU A 24 17.90 19.41 -8.88
CA LEU A 24 16.81 19.34 -7.92
C LEU A 24 15.42 19.37 -8.57
N GLN A 25 15.25 20.16 -9.64
CA GLN A 25 13.95 20.27 -10.30
C GLN A 25 13.53 18.95 -10.92
N THR A 26 14.42 18.28 -11.66
CA THR A 26 14.16 16.96 -12.23
C THR A 26 13.86 15.93 -11.13
N THR A 27 14.60 15.97 -10.00
CA THR A 27 14.29 15.09 -8.85
C THR A 27 12.86 15.32 -8.33
N GLN A 28 12.44 16.57 -8.20
CA GLN A 28 11.09 16.90 -7.74
C GLN A 28 10.00 16.47 -8.73
N GLU A 29 10.25 16.63 -10.03
CA GLU A 29 9.33 16.15 -11.08
C GLU A 29 9.20 14.63 -11.06
N ASN A 30 10.32 13.90 -10.94
CA ASN A 30 10.32 12.45 -10.81
C ASN A 30 9.57 11.99 -9.56
N LEU A 31 9.81 12.63 -8.40
CA LEU A 31 9.10 12.31 -7.16
C LEU A 31 7.58 12.50 -7.30
N ARG A 32 7.13 13.58 -7.94
CA ARG A 32 5.71 13.81 -8.20
C ARG A 32 5.13 12.75 -9.14
N GLY A 33 5.86 12.43 -10.21
CA GLY A 33 5.47 11.38 -11.16
C GLY A 33 5.34 10.02 -10.48
N ASN A 34 6.31 9.65 -9.65
CA ASN A 34 6.32 8.39 -8.92
C ASN A 34 5.21 8.31 -7.87
N ALA A 35 4.93 9.43 -7.17
CA ALA A 35 3.82 9.50 -6.24
C ALA A 35 2.48 9.28 -6.94
N LEU A 36 2.24 9.95 -8.08
CA LEU A 36 1.04 9.76 -8.89
C LEU A 36 0.95 8.32 -9.42
N ALA A 37 2.05 7.77 -9.94
CA ALA A 37 2.08 6.39 -10.42
C ALA A 37 1.78 5.38 -9.30
N SER A 38 2.25 5.63 -8.08
CA SER A 38 1.93 4.82 -6.90
C SER A 38 0.45 4.88 -6.55
N LEU A 39 -0.15 6.07 -6.55
CA LEU A 39 -1.58 6.25 -6.31
C LEU A 39 -2.42 5.53 -7.37
N LEU A 40 -2.07 5.67 -8.65
CA LEU A 40 -2.78 4.98 -9.74
C LEU A 40 -2.65 3.46 -9.64
N ARG A 41 -1.50 2.94 -9.22
CA ARG A 41 -1.32 1.51 -8.96
C ARG A 41 -2.23 1.03 -7.84
N THR A 42 -2.29 1.75 -6.73
CA THR A 42 -3.18 1.44 -5.60
C THR A 42 -4.65 1.43 -6.03
N PHE A 43 -5.05 2.39 -6.86
CA PHE A 43 -6.41 2.40 -7.42
C PHE A 43 -6.67 1.21 -8.36
N HIS A 44 -5.70 0.85 -9.20
CA HIS A 44 -5.78 -0.31 -10.06
C HIS A 44 -5.94 -1.63 -9.27
N GLU A 45 -5.17 -1.81 -8.19
CA GLU A 45 -5.31 -2.96 -7.30
C GLU A 45 -6.72 -3.05 -6.69
N HIS A 46 -7.31 -1.92 -6.32
CA HIS A 46 -8.68 -1.86 -5.86
C HIS A 46 -9.68 -2.30 -6.95
N LEU A 47 -9.48 -1.87 -8.20
CA LEU A 47 -10.31 -2.32 -9.33
C LEU A 47 -10.18 -3.81 -9.60
N GLU A 48 -8.98 -4.37 -9.53
CA GLU A 48 -8.77 -5.81 -9.71
C GLU A 48 -9.44 -6.62 -8.58
N ALA A 49 -9.43 -6.11 -7.34
CA ALA A 49 -10.18 -6.73 -6.25
C ALA A 49 -11.69 -6.76 -6.52
N LEU A 50 -12.29 -5.65 -6.98
CA LEU A 50 -13.71 -5.61 -7.37
C LEU A 50 -14.05 -6.55 -8.54
N ARG A 51 -13.15 -6.66 -9.53
CA ARG A 51 -13.33 -7.60 -10.65
C ARG A 51 -13.26 -9.05 -10.17
N SER A 52 -12.34 -9.35 -9.29
CA SER A 52 -12.21 -10.68 -8.68
C SER A 52 -13.43 -11.05 -7.84
N GLU A 53 -13.93 -10.13 -7.02
CA GLU A 53 -15.16 -10.30 -6.24
C GLU A 53 -16.36 -10.59 -7.16
N ARG A 54 -16.53 -9.81 -8.23
CA ARG A 54 -17.58 -10.05 -9.22
C ARG A 54 -17.47 -11.43 -9.88
N ALA A 55 -16.25 -11.89 -10.16
CA ALA A 55 -16.04 -13.21 -10.72
C ALA A 55 -16.43 -14.31 -9.72
N GLY A 56 -16.06 -14.17 -8.44
CA GLY A 56 -16.47 -15.06 -7.35
C GLY A 56 -17.98 -15.12 -7.20
N LEU A 57 -18.65 -13.96 -7.09
CA LEU A 57 -20.11 -13.90 -6.99
C LEU A 57 -20.83 -14.56 -8.18
N ARG A 58 -20.28 -14.46 -9.40
CA ARG A 58 -20.83 -15.15 -10.58
C ARG A 58 -20.70 -16.67 -10.46
N ALA A 59 -19.56 -17.15 -9.97
CA ALA A 59 -19.35 -18.58 -9.76
C ALA A 59 -20.31 -19.12 -8.71
N ASP A 60 -20.47 -18.42 -7.57
CA ASP A 60 -21.38 -18.79 -6.50
C ASP A 60 -22.84 -18.80 -6.97
N ALA A 61 -23.28 -17.77 -7.69
CA ALA A 61 -24.62 -17.73 -8.27
C ALA A 61 -24.86 -18.85 -9.29
N SER A 62 -23.81 -19.28 -10.03
CA SER A 62 -23.91 -20.42 -10.95
C SER A 62 -24.11 -21.73 -10.22
N VAL A 63 -23.36 -21.95 -9.12
CA VAL A 63 -23.50 -23.13 -8.27
C VAL A 63 -24.91 -23.17 -7.64
N GLU A 64 -25.37 -22.03 -7.13
CA GLU A 64 -26.70 -21.91 -6.51
C GLU A 64 -27.84 -22.21 -7.50
N ARG A 65 -27.73 -21.73 -8.74
CA ARG A 65 -28.68 -22.05 -9.80
C ARG A 65 -28.69 -23.56 -10.13
N ALA A 66 -27.52 -24.18 -10.16
CA ALA A 66 -27.42 -25.65 -10.35
C ALA A 66 -28.11 -26.40 -9.20
N HIS A 67 -27.87 -25.99 -7.94
CA HIS A 67 -28.53 -26.56 -6.76
C HIS A 67 -30.05 -26.44 -6.86
N LEU A 68 -30.60 -25.27 -7.18
CA LEU A 68 -32.03 -25.06 -7.35
C LEU A 68 -32.62 -25.95 -8.45
N THR A 69 -31.85 -26.23 -9.51
CA THR A 69 -32.31 -27.12 -10.58
C THR A 69 -32.48 -28.56 -10.07
N VAL A 70 -31.57 -29.04 -9.22
CA VAL A 70 -31.64 -30.36 -8.60
C VAL A 70 -32.78 -30.46 -7.56
N LEU A 71 -32.97 -29.39 -6.78
CA LEU A 71 -34.03 -29.35 -5.74
C LEU A 71 -35.45 -29.25 -6.31
N ARG A 72 -35.60 -28.78 -7.55
CA ARG A 72 -36.92 -28.60 -8.23
C ARG A 72 -37.70 -29.91 -8.35
N GLY A 73 -37.03 -31.07 -8.26
CA GLY A 73 -37.65 -32.39 -8.29
C GLY A 73 -37.87 -33.03 -6.89
N LYS A 74 -37.46 -32.35 -5.82
CA LYS A 74 -37.59 -32.85 -4.44
C LYS A 74 -38.69 -32.12 -3.68
N THR A 75 -39.42 -32.81 -2.84
CA THR A 75 -40.70 -32.39 -2.23
C THR A 75 -40.54 -31.41 -1.05
N ASP A 76 -39.31 -31.06 -0.63
CA ASP A 76 -39.11 -30.19 0.53
C ASP A 76 -39.01 -28.71 0.13
N GLY A 77 -40.13 -27.99 0.29
CA GLY A 77 -40.24 -26.57 -0.16
C GLY A 77 -39.43 -25.59 0.70
N THR A 78 -38.99 -25.94 1.88
CA THR A 78 -38.22 -25.07 2.80
C THR A 78 -36.80 -24.89 2.33
N GLU A 79 -36.12 -25.97 1.95
CA GLU A 79 -34.76 -25.94 1.41
C GLU A 79 -34.72 -25.13 0.10
N TYR A 80 -35.65 -25.36 -0.80
CA TYR A 80 -35.78 -24.59 -2.05
C TYR A 80 -35.95 -23.08 -1.80
N GLN A 81 -36.73 -22.67 -0.79
CA GLN A 81 -36.91 -21.27 -0.44
C GLN A 81 -35.64 -20.61 0.09
N VAL A 82 -34.84 -21.33 0.93
CA VAL A 82 -33.57 -20.83 1.44
C VAL A 82 -32.61 -20.55 0.29
N HIS A 83 -32.41 -21.50 -0.61
CA HIS A 83 -31.53 -21.36 -1.77
C HIS A 83 -32.03 -20.27 -2.75
N THR A 84 -33.34 -20.11 -2.90
CA THR A 84 -33.90 -19.02 -3.72
C THR A 84 -33.59 -17.65 -3.14
N ARG A 85 -33.68 -17.47 -1.82
CA ARG A 85 -33.30 -16.21 -1.17
C ARG A 85 -31.80 -15.94 -1.31
N HIS A 86 -30.97 -16.95 -1.07
CA HIS A 86 -29.54 -16.82 -1.23
C HIS A 86 -29.14 -16.40 -2.66
N LEU A 87 -29.75 -17.01 -3.68
CA LEU A 87 -29.53 -16.60 -5.07
C LEU A 87 -29.96 -15.15 -5.33
N ALA A 88 -31.08 -14.72 -4.76
CA ALA A 88 -31.54 -13.33 -4.89
C ALA A 88 -30.54 -12.33 -4.27
N ASP A 89 -29.95 -12.68 -3.13
CA ASP A 89 -28.92 -11.88 -2.47
C ASP A 89 -27.63 -11.81 -3.32
N LEU A 90 -27.19 -12.94 -3.90
CA LEU A 90 -26.06 -12.99 -4.82
C LEU A 90 -26.29 -12.15 -6.07
N ASP A 91 -27.49 -12.25 -6.67
CA ASP A 91 -27.86 -11.46 -7.85
C ASP A 91 -27.96 -9.95 -7.54
N ALA A 92 -28.34 -9.56 -6.32
CA ALA A 92 -28.33 -8.17 -5.87
C ALA A 92 -26.89 -7.64 -5.75
N LYS A 93 -25.98 -8.38 -5.08
CA LYS A 93 -24.55 -8.04 -4.98
C LYS A 93 -23.87 -7.98 -6.34
N LEU A 94 -24.20 -8.88 -7.25
CA LEU A 94 -23.68 -8.86 -8.62
C LEU A 94 -24.10 -7.59 -9.38
N ARG A 95 -25.33 -7.12 -9.21
CA ARG A 95 -25.77 -5.85 -9.80
C ARG A 95 -25.02 -4.67 -9.22
N GLU A 96 -24.91 -4.58 -7.90
CA GLU A 96 -24.18 -3.52 -7.22
C GLU A 96 -22.70 -3.46 -7.66
N THR A 97 -22.03 -4.61 -7.69
CA THR A 97 -20.63 -4.69 -8.16
C THR A 97 -20.51 -4.34 -9.65
N ALA A 98 -21.50 -4.72 -10.47
CA ALA A 98 -21.51 -4.37 -11.89
C ALA A 98 -21.72 -2.86 -12.11
N GLU A 99 -22.58 -2.21 -11.32
CA GLU A 99 -22.80 -0.76 -11.34
C GLU A 99 -21.53 -0.02 -10.93
N SER A 100 -20.85 -0.46 -9.86
CA SER A 100 -19.59 0.12 -9.40
C SER A 100 -18.47 0.04 -10.46
N LEU A 101 -18.52 -0.93 -11.37
CA LEU A 101 -17.56 -1.11 -12.47
C LEU A 101 -17.96 -0.39 -13.76
N MET A 102 -19.06 0.38 -13.78
CA MET A 102 -19.43 1.20 -14.92
C MET A 102 -18.45 2.37 -15.12
N PRO A 103 -18.13 2.76 -16.36
CA PRO A 103 -17.12 3.79 -16.63
C PRO A 103 -17.32 5.09 -15.84
N ASP A 104 -18.55 5.58 -15.76
CA ASP A 104 -18.86 6.83 -15.06
C ASP A 104 -18.65 6.70 -13.56
N GLN A 105 -19.01 5.56 -12.97
CA GLN A 105 -18.77 5.28 -11.54
C GLN A 105 -17.28 5.12 -11.24
N LEU A 106 -16.53 4.48 -12.15
CA LEU A 106 -15.08 4.36 -12.01
C LEU A 106 -14.36 5.72 -12.11
N LEU A 107 -14.81 6.60 -12.99
CA LEU A 107 -14.26 7.96 -13.08
C LEU A 107 -14.56 8.77 -11.81
N GLN A 108 -15.77 8.65 -11.29
CA GLN A 108 -16.12 9.29 -10.02
C GLN A 108 -15.30 8.73 -8.86
N ALA A 109 -15.17 7.42 -8.75
CA ALA A 109 -14.36 6.76 -7.72
C ALA A 109 -12.87 7.16 -7.81
N LEU A 110 -12.31 7.24 -9.02
CA LEU A 110 -10.95 7.73 -9.23
C LEU A 110 -10.80 9.19 -8.80
N ARG A 111 -11.76 10.04 -9.15
CA ARG A 111 -11.76 11.44 -8.73
C ARG A 111 -11.77 11.57 -7.21
N ASP A 112 -12.66 10.85 -6.53
CA ASP A 112 -12.80 10.90 -5.08
C ASP A 112 -11.54 10.34 -4.39
N PHE A 113 -10.96 9.26 -4.95
CA PHE A 113 -9.69 8.70 -4.50
C PHE A 113 -8.54 9.71 -4.61
N LEU A 114 -8.44 10.44 -5.72
CA LEU A 114 -7.38 11.44 -5.95
C LEU A 114 -7.61 12.75 -5.16
N GLN A 115 -8.81 13.00 -4.64
CA GLN A 115 -9.09 14.13 -3.75
C GLN A 115 -8.60 13.93 -2.32
N ALA A 116 -8.40 12.66 -1.89
CA ALA A 116 -7.89 12.32 -0.55
C ALA A 116 -6.67 11.37 -0.64
N PRO A 117 -5.57 11.79 -1.30
CA PRO A 117 -4.42 10.94 -1.56
C PRO A 117 -3.70 10.49 -0.28
N GLU A 118 -3.80 11.26 0.79
CA GLU A 118 -3.19 10.97 2.11
C GLU A 118 -3.72 9.71 2.78
N ALA A 119 -4.88 9.22 2.38
CA ALA A 119 -5.41 7.93 2.82
C ALA A 119 -4.59 6.75 2.28
N SER A 120 -3.92 6.94 1.13
CA SER A 120 -3.15 5.90 0.44
C SER A 120 -1.65 6.16 0.42
N LEU A 121 -1.25 7.42 0.48
CA LEU A 121 0.16 7.83 0.47
C LEU A 121 0.33 9.04 1.39
N ARG A 122 0.91 8.84 2.55
CA ARG A 122 1.09 9.88 3.56
C ARG A 122 2.57 10.18 3.76
N LEU A 123 2.92 11.45 3.68
CA LEU A 123 4.22 11.95 4.08
C LEU A 123 4.03 12.79 5.36
N ALA A 124 4.67 12.39 6.45
CA ALA A 124 4.57 13.07 7.74
C ALA A 124 5.94 13.27 8.36
N PRO A 125 6.21 14.39 9.05
CA PRO A 125 7.44 14.54 9.81
C PRO A 125 7.39 13.64 11.05
N VAL A 126 8.49 12.91 11.28
CA VAL A 126 8.73 12.11 12.49
C VAL A 126 9.96 12.66 13.18
N SER A 127 9.87 12.92 14.47
CA SER A 127 10.96 13.39 15.31
C SER A 127 11.35 12.30 16.27
N ILE A 128 12.63 11.94 16.28
CA ILE A 128 13.21 10.94 17.18
C ILE A 128 14.32 11.62 17.96
N THR A 129 14.23 11.54 19.28
CA THR A 129 15.26 12.08 20.16
C THR A 129 16.19 10.96 20.59
N VAL A 130 17.49 11.13 20.33
CA VAL A 130 18.51 10.11 20.61
C VAL A 130 19.67 10.71 21.40
N ASP A 131 20.32 9.90 22.24
CA ASP A 131 21.57 10.24 22.90
C ASP A 131 22.77 10.07 21.95
N ARG A 132 23.98 10.26 22.48
CA ARG A 132 25.23 10.11 21.69
C ARG A 132 25.50 8.68 21.21
N LEU A 133 24.85 7.67 21.80
CA LEU A 133 24.99 6.26 21.45
C LEU A 133 23.86 5.81 20.48
N GLY A 134 22.95 6.72 20.13
CA GLY A 134 21.81 6.40 19.29
C GLY A 134 20.65 5.73 20.04
N VAL A 135 20.67 5.74 21.37
CA VAL A 135 19.56 5.24 22.19
C VAL A 135 18.44 6.26 22.20
N VAL A 136 17.21 5.81 21.97
CA VAL A 136 16.02 6.66 22.03
C VAL A 136 15.83 7.16 23.45
N SER A 137 15.78 8.47 23.62
CA SER A 137 15.57 9.12 24.91
C SER A 137 14.20 9.80 24.95
N GLU A 138 13.47 9.60 26.03
CA GLU A 138 12.24 10.32 26.35
C GLU A 138 12.53 11.67 27.04
N GLN A 139 13.79 11.96 27.32
CA GLN A 139 14.20 13.21 27.97
C GLN A 139 14.09 14.38 27.01
N ALA A 140 13.78 15.56 27.58
CA ALA A 140 13.62 16.78 26.79
C ALA A 140 14.92 17.16 26.06
N ALA A 141 14.77 17.80 24.89
CA ALA A 141 15.87 18.21 24.00
C ALA A 141 16.88 19.21 24.61
N ASP A 142 16.68 19.65 25.83
CA ASP A 142 17.55 20.62 26.53
C ASP A 142 18.81 19.99 27.14
N ASP A 143 18.93 18.67 27.15
CA ASP A 143 20.14 18.00 27.57
C ASP A 143 21.21 18.05 26.46
N ILE A 144 22.41 18.54 26.81
CA ILE A 144 23.60 18.68 25.92
C ILE A 144 23.95 17.34 25.22
N ASN A 145 23.57 16.21 25.79
CA ASN A 145 23.88 14.87 25.31
C ASN A 145 22.84 14.30 24.36
N VAL A 146 21.71 15.01 24.13
CA VAL A 146 20.58 14.51 23.38
C VAL A 146 20.41 15.32 22.08
N ARG A 147 20.07 14.65 20.97
CA ARG A 147 19.78 15.28 19.69
C ARG A 147 18.44 14.81 19.16
N THR A 148 17.65 15.78 18.71
CA THR A 148 16.40 15.48 17.98
C THR A 148 16.70 15.38 16.49
N LEU A 149 16.40 14.24 15.91
CA LEU A 149 16.48 13.97 14.49
C LEU A 149 15.08 14.06 13.89
N ASN A 150 14.94 14.87 12.84
CA ASN A 150 13.67 15.05 12.14
C ASN A 150 13.77 14.38 10.76
N PHE A 151 12.86 13.46 10.49
CA PHE A 151 12.78 12.75 9.21
C PHE A 151 11.39 12.85 8.62
N PRO A 152 11.24 13.01 7.31
CA PRO A 152 9.99 12.74 6.63
C PRO A 152 9.77 11.22 6.51
N GLU A 153 8.70 10.73 7.10
CA GLU A 153 8.26 9.36 6.99
C GLU A 153 7.22 9.25 5.87
N LEU A 154 7.49 8.38 4.91
CA LEU A 154 6.55 8.00 3.86
C LEU A 154 5.85 6.70 4.28
N LYS A 155 4.53 6.74 4.38
CA LYS A 155 3.70 5.57 4.66
C LYS A 155 2.77 5.30 3.50
N GLY A 156 2.91 4.11 2.91
CA GLY A 156 2.02 3.60 1.88
C GLY A 156 0.82 2.85 2.46
N ARG A 157 -0.10 2.46 1.59
CA ARG A 157 -1.29 1.66 1.95
C ARG A 157 -0.92 0.28 2.53
N ASP A 158 0.19 -0.30 2.10
CA ASP A 158 0.73 -1.57 2.60
C ASP A 158 1.27 -1.49 4.04
N GLN A 159 1.08 -0.33 4.70
CA GLN A 159 1.55 -0.02 6.04
C GLN A 159 3.08 -0.02 6.19
N ARG A 160 3.84 -0.19 5.11
CA ARG A 160 5.30 -0.04 5.14
C ARG A 160 5.65 1.42 5.37
N GLN A 161 6.65 1.62 6.21
CA GLN A 161 7.16 2.91 6.61
C GLN A 161 8.57 3.08 6.07
N TYR A 162 8.81 4.17 5.36
CA TYR A 162 10.11 4.50 4.81
C TYR A 162 10.53 5.88 5.28
N MET A 163 11.73 6.02 5.80
CA MET A 163 12.34 7.33 5.99
C MET A 163 12.87 7.83 4.66
N VAL A 164 12.35 8.95 4.20
CA VAL A 164 12.71 9.52 2.89
C VAL A 164 13.60 10.74 3.12
N MET A 165 14.73 10.80 2.45
CA MET A 165 15.62 11.96 2.49
C MET A 165 15.99 12.43 1.09
N LEU A 166 15.95 13.73 0.87
CA LEU A 166 16.54 14.34 -0.31
C LEU A 166 18.00 14.64 0.01
N ALA A 167 18.91 13.93 -0.64
CA ALA A 167 20.35 14.06 -0.40
C ALA A 167 21.10 14.49 -1.66
N ARG A 168 22.15 15.29 -1.49
CA ARG A 168 23.13 15.56 -2.54
C ARG A 168 24.31 14.63 -2.36
N ILE A 169 24.55 13.78 -3.36
CA ILE A 169 25.63 12.79 -3.35
C ILE A 169 26.57 13.02 -4.52
N ARG A 170 27.77 12.47 -4.46
CA ARG A 170 28.73 12.51 -5.54
C ARG A 170 28.26 11.60 -6.68
N ARG A 171 28.62 11.99 -7.92
CA ARG A 171 28.19 11.26 -9.11
C ARG A 171 28.71 9.81 -9.17
N ASP A 172 29.95 9.62 -8.77
CA ASP A 172 30.59 8.29 -8.70
C ASP A 172 29.92 7.37 -7.69
N GLU A 173 29.57 7.88 -6.50
CA GLU A 173 28.82 7.15 -5.47
C GLU A 173 27.39 6.83 -5.92
N ALA A 174 26.73 7.78 -6.61
CA ALA A 174 25.41 7.56 -7.18
C ALA A 174 25.41 6.45 -8.22
N GLN A 175 26.39 6.45 -9.11
CA GLN A 175 26.52 5.44 -10.16
C GLN A 175 26.75 4.06 -9.57
N ALA A 176 27.65 3.94 -8.58
CA ALA A 176 27.92 2.68 -7.91
C ALA A 176 26.66 2.12 -7.20
N ALA A 177 25.87 2.98 -6.55
CA ALA A 177 24.62 2.56 -5.88
C ALA A 177 23.57 2.07 -6.89
N VAL A 178 23.41 2.74 -8.03
CA VAL A 178 22.48 2.33 -9.10
C VAL A 178 22.88 0.98 -9.71
N ASP A 179 24.17 0.77 -9.92
CA ASP A 179 24.68 -0.47 -10.49
C ASP A 179 24.43 -1.66 -9.54
N VAL A 180 24.61 -1.48 -8.23
CA VAL A 180 24.26 -2.51 -7.22
C VAL A 180 22.76 -2.86 -7.27
N VAL A 181 21.86 -1.88 -7.31
CA VAL A 181 20.42 -2.13 -7.38
C VAL A 181 20.05 -2.86 -8.67
N ARG A 182 20.63 -2.46 -9.81
CA ARG A 182 20.41 -3.11 -11.11
C ARG A 182 20.86 -4.57 -11.11
N ASP A 183 22.01 -4.87 -10.50
CA ASP A 183 22.52 -6.23 -10.41
C ASP A 183 21.69 -7.11 -9.46
N GLN A 184 21.19 -6.56 -8.37
CA GLN A 184 20.25 -7.26 -7.49
C GLN A 184 18.94 -7.59 -8.24
N GLN A 185 18.34 -6.63 -8.95
CA GLN A 185 17.12 -6.87 -9.73
C GLN A 185 17.32 -7.94 -10.80
N ARG A 186 18.47 -7.96 -11.49
CA ARG A 186 18.80 -9.00 -12.47
C ARG A 186 18.89 -10.40 -11.85
N ARG A 187 19.43 -10.53 -10.66
CA ARG A 187 19.51 -11.84 -9.94
C ARG A 187 18.13 -12.37 -9.57
N PHE A 188 17.18 -11.52 -9.22
CA PHE A 188 15.80 -11.95 -8.89
C PHE A 188 14.96 -12.27 -10.13
N MET A 189 15.31 -11.82 -11.33
CA MET A 189 14.62 -12.17 -12.57
C MET A 189 15.09 -13.50 -13.20
N LEU A 190 16.11 -14.13 -12.66
CA LEU A 190 16.69 -15.38 -13.16
C LEU A 190 16.30 -16.62 -12.33
N ILE A 191 15.38 -16.48 -11.38
CA ILE A 191 14.77 -17.56 -10.60
C ILE A 191 13.27 -17.66 -10.95
#